data_4c1b67bb37e76f39927d297b3806a456
#
_entry.id   4c1b67bb37e76f39927d297b3806a456
#
_cell.length_a   1.000
_cell.length_b   1.000
_cell.length_c   1.000
_cell.angle_alpha   90.00
_cell.angle_beta   90.00
_cell.angle_gamma   90.00
#
_symmetry.space_group_name_H-M   'P 1'
#
loop_
_entity.id
_entity.type
_entity.pdbx_description
1 polymer ?
#
loop_
_entity_poly.entity_id
_entity_poly.type
_entity_poly.pdbx_seq_one_letter_code
_entity_poly.pdbx_strand_id
1 'polypeptide(L)'
;MKIAVTSTGPSLDAPVDPRFGRAQYILVVDLESMAVEPIENPGVQAAGGAGVQTAQMVAATGAQAVLTGNVGPNAYYALSAAGLKVHVGATGTVRQAIEAYSRGELQETIEPSVGSHFGVKQAPS
;
A
#
# COMPACT_ATOMS: atom_id res chain seq x y z
N MET A 1 13.00 11.08 1.37
CA MET A 1 12.43 9.72 1.51
C MET A 1 11.12 9.64 0.77
N LYS A 2 10.94 8.61 -0.02
CA LYS A 2 9.69 8.36 -0.73
C LYS A 2 8.94 7.22 -0.09
N ILE A 3 7.61 7.36 -0.03
CA ILE A 3 6.73 6.29 0.42
C ILE A 3 5.65 6.05 -0.63
N ALA A 4 5.07 4.85 -0.61
CA ALA A 4 3.97 4.48 -1.49
C ALA A 4 2.71 4.30 -0.66
N VAL A 5 1.59 4.87 -1.12
CA VAL A 5 0.31 4.79 -0.41
C VAL A 5 -0.73 4.27 -1.37
N THR A 6 -1.48 3.25 -0.95
CA THR A 6 -2.58 2.73 -1.77
C THR A 6 -3.75 3.72 -1.74
N SER A 7 -4.31 4.01 -2.90
CA SER A 7 -5.28 5.08 -3.03
C SER A 7 -6.39 4.71 -4.03
N THR A 8 -7.56 5.28 -3.82
CA THR A 8 -8.67 5.14 -4.76
C THR A 8 -8.64 6.19 -5.86
N GLY A 9 -7.80 7.20 -5.74
CA GLY A 9 -7.69 8.27 -6.73
C GLY A 9 -6.27 8.82 -6.82
N PRO A 10 -6.02 9.74 -7.75
CA PRO A 10 -4.66 10.17 -8.07
C PRO A 10 -4.13 11.32 -7.22
N SER A 11 -4.82 11.73 -6.15
CA SER A 11 -4.40 12.89 -5.38
C SER A 11 -4.29 12.57 -3.89
N LEU A 12 -3.59 13.44 -3.16
CA LEU A 12 -3.43 13.31 -1.71
C LEU A 12 -4.76 13.35 -0.96
N ASP A 13 -5.79 13.92 -1.55
CA ASP A 13 -7.09 14.04 -0.90
C ASP A 13 -8.02 12.86 -1.21
N ALA A 14 -7.55 11.91 -2.03
CA ALA A 14 -8.30 10.69 -2.29
C ALA A 14 -8.26 9.77 -1.06
N PRO A 15 -9.30 8.97 -0.85
CA PRO A 15 -9.30 7.98 0.22
C PRO A 15 -8.22 6.91 0.02
N VAL A 16 -7.64 6.46 1.12
CA VAL A 16 -6.75 5.29 1.10
C VAL A 16 -7.55 4.08 0.66
N ASP A 17 -6.99 3.30 -0.27
CA ASP A 17 -7.59 2.02 -0.61
C ASP A 17 -7.11 0.99 0.40
N PRO A 18 -8.03 0.27 1.08
CA PRO A 18 -7.64 -0.68 2.12
C PRO A 18 -6.99 -1.95 1.58
N ARG A 19 -7.01 -2.18 0.27
CA ARG A 19 -6.51 -3.42 -0.33
C ARG A 19 -5.24 -3.14 -1.12
N PHE A 20 -4.12 -3.67 -0.68
CA PHE A 20 -2.84 -3.35 -1.33
C PHE A 20 -2.82 -3.77 -2.80
N GLY A 21 -3.10 -5.03 -3.10
CA GLY A 21 -2.96 -5.55 -4.47
C GLY A 21 -4.05 -5.12 -5.42
N ARG A 22 -5.18 -4.67 -4.91
CA ARG A 22 -6.35 -4.28 -5.71
C ARG A 22 -6.62 -2.79 -5.69
N ALA A 23 -5.71 -2.00 -5.16
CA ALA A 23 -5.87 -0.55 -5.16
C ALA A 23 -5.88 -0.01 -6.58
N GLN A 24 -6.70 1.00 -6.83
CA GLN A 24 -6.76 1.66 -8.14
C GLN A 24 -5.47 2.38 -8.47
N TYR A 25 -4.90 3.08 -7.48
CA TYR A 25 -3.68 3.86 -7.65
C TYR A 25 -2.69 3.56 -6.54
N ILE A 26 -1.43 3.67 -6.87
CA ILE A 26 -0.36 3.78 -5.90
C ILE A 26 0.19 5.20 -6.01
N LEU A 27 0.14 5.95 -4.93
CA LEU A 27 0.72 7.29 -4.91
C LEU A 27 2.12 7.20 -4.30
N VAL A 28 3.12 7.57 -5.08
CA VAL A 28 4.50 7.67 -4.59
C VAL A 28 4.70 9.11 -4.16
N VAL A 29 4.98 9.31 -2.88
CA VAL A 29 5.04 10.64 -2.29
C VAL A 29 6.43 10.89 -1.71
N ASP A 30 7.04 11.99 -2.11
CA ASP A 30 8.27 12.47 -1.49
C ASP A 30 7.89 13.23 -0.23
N LEU A 31 8.32 12.72 0.93
CA LEU A 31 7.93 13.31 2.21
C LEU A 31 8.50 14.70 2.46
N GLU A 32 9.59 15.06 1.80
CA GLU A 32 10.19 16.38 1.99
C GLU A 32 9.43 17.45 1.24
N SER A 33 9.09 17.19 -0.01
CA SER A 33 8.44 18.16 -0.88
C SER A 33 6.94 17.98 -0.97
N MET A 34 6.42 16.81 -0.54
CA MET A 34 5.05 16.38 -0.74
C MET A 34 4.66 16.28 -2.22
N ALA A 35 5.66 16.14 -3.09
CA ALA A 35 5.40 15.86 -4.49
C ALA A 35 4.82 14.45 -4.65
N VAL A 36 3.82 14.32 -5.50
CA VAL A 36 3.05 13.09 -5.69
C VAL A 36 3.23 12.59 -7.11
N GLU A 37 3.56 11.31 -7.24
CA GLU A 37 3.53 10.63 -8.52
C GLU A 37 2.43 9.57 -8.45
N PRO A 38 1.28 9.78 -9.08
CA PRO A 38 0.23 8.76 -9.11
C PRO A 38 0.54 7.73 -10.18
N ILE A 39 0.41 6.46 -9.82
CA ILE A 39 0.64 5.35 -10.74
C ILE A 39 -0.61 4.49 -10.72
N GLU A 40 -1.20 4.27 -11.90
CA GLU A 40 -2.29 3.32 -12.02
C GLU A 40 -1.76 1.92 -11.73
N ASN A 41 -2.46 1.20 -10.87
CA ASN A 41 -1.98 -0.10 -10.42
C ASN A 41 -2.33 -1.18 -11.44
N PRO A 42 -1.34 -1.82 -12.09
CA PRO A 42 -1.62 -2.89 -13.03
C PRO A 42 -2.25 -4.12 -12.36
N GLY A 43 -2.01 -4.30 -11.06
CA GLY A 43 -2.57 -5.43 -10.31
C GLY A 43 -4.08 -5.44 -10.24
N VAL A 44 -4.74 -4.29 -10.43
CA VAL A 44 -6.19 -4.17 -10.38
C VAL A 44 -6.87 -5.09 -11.40
N GLN A 45 -6.26 -5.32 -12.55
CA GLN A 45 -6.82 -6.15 -13.61
C GLN A 45 -6.19 -7.52 -13.71
N ALA A 46 -5.30 -7.86 -12.80
CA ALA A 46 -4.65 -9.16 -12.81
C ALA A 46 -5.64 -10.25 -12.44
N ALA A 47 -5.62 -11.36 -13.19
CA ALA A 47 -6.44 -12.53 -12.87
C ALA A 47 -5.96 -13.21 -11.60
N GLY A 48 -4.67 -13.13 -11.31
CA GLY A 48 -4.06 -13.63 -10.09
C GLY A 48 -2.72 -12.95 -9.91
N GLY A 49 -2.12 -13.09 -8.74
CA GLY A 49 -0.84 -12.48 -8.45
C GLY A 49 -0.86 -10.97 -8.33
N ALA A 50 -2.03 -10.37 -8.09
CA ALA A 50 -2.17 -8.91 -8.01
C ALA A 50 -1.25 -8.32 -6.95
N GLY A 51 -1.16 -8.95 -5.79
CA GLY A 51 -0.31 -8.44 -4.71
C GLY A 51 1.17 -8.46 -5.06
N VAL A 52 1.63 -9.54 -5.69
CA VAL A 52 3.04 -9.65 -6.12
C VAL A 52 3.35 -8.65 -7.19
N GLN A 53 2.47 -8.51 -8.19
CA GLN A 53 2.67 -7.56 -9.27
C GLN A 53 2.73 -6.12 -8.76
N THR A 54 1.83 -5.76 -7.86
CA THR A 54 1.82 -4.44 -7.23
C THR A 54 3.09 -4.22 -6.41
N ALA A 55 3.51 -5.23 -5.64
CA ALA A 55 4.73 -5.14 -4.84
C ALA A 55 5.98 -4.92 -5.69
N GLN A 56 6.08 -5.62 -6.81
CA GLN A 56 7.19 -5.45 -7.73
C GLN A 56 7.22 -4.04 -8.32
N MET A 57 6.08 -3.51 -8.68
CA MET A 57 5.98 -2.15 -9.20
C MET A 57 6.39 -1.14 -8.14
N VAL A 58 5.90 -1.28 -6.92
CA VAL A 58 6.25 -0.38 -5.82
C VAL A 58 7.75 -0.43 -5.52
N ALA A 59 8.33 -1.62 -5.50
CA ALA A 59 9.77 -1.76 -5.25
C ALA A 59 10.61 -1.02 -6.30
N ALA A 60 10.12 -0.97 -7.54
CA ALA A 60 10.84 -0.30 -8.62
C ALA A 60 10.77 1.23 -8.53
N THR A 61 9.89 1.80 -7.72
CA THR A 61 9.73 3.26 -7.63
C THR A 61 10.75 3.95 -6.75
N GLY A 62 11.52 3.21 -5.96
CA GLY A 62 12.42 3.78 -4.98
C GLY A 62 11.76 4.10 -3.64
N ALA A 63 10.50 3.74 -3.46
CA ALA A 63 9.83 3.91 -2.18
C ALA A 63 10.50 3.04 -1.12
N GLN A 64 10.55 3.55 0.10
CA GLN A 64 11.18 2.85 1.24
C GLN A 64 10.15 2.25 2.19
N ALA A 65 8.91 2.70 2.09
CA ALA A 65 7.83 2.21 2.95
C ALA A 65 6.52 2.23 2.18
N VAL A 66 5.58 1.42 2.65
CA VAL A 66 4.23 1.34 2.10
C VAL A 66 3.22 1.62 3.20
N LEU A 67 2.24 2.47 2.91
CA LEU A 67 1.09 2.70 3.78
C LEU A 67 -0.14 2.14 3.10
N THR A 68 -0.85 1.26 3.78
CA THR A 68 -2.06 0.63 3.24
C THR A 68 -2.98 0.22 4.38
N GLY A 69 -4.20 -0.16 4.06
CA GLY A 69 -5.10 -0.70 5.07
C GLY A 69 -4.71 -2.11 5.47
N ASN A 70 -4.53 -2.98 4.49
CA ASN A 70 -4.22 -4.40 4.71
C ASN A 70 -3.32 -4.94 3.62
N VAL A 71 -2.54 -5.96 3.96
CA VAL A 71 -1.63 -6.60 3.03
C VAL A 71 -1.69 -8.12 3.21
N GLY A 72 -1.85 -8.84 2.11
CA GLY A 72 -1.85 -10.30 2.11
C GLY A 72 -0.43 -10.87 2.09
N PRO A 73 -0.31 -12.21 2.20
CA PRO A 73 1.00 -12.84 2.37
C PRO A 73 1.92 -12.67 1.17
N ASN A 74 1.42 -12.85 -0.05
CA ASN A 74 2.30 -12.78 -1.22
C ASN A 74 2.88 -11.38 -1.40
N ALA A 75 2.06 -10.35 -1.23
CA ALA A 75 2.52 -8.96 -1.32
C ALA A 75 3.47 -8.63 -0.18
N TYR A 76 3.12 -9.04 1.04
CA TYR A 76 3.97 -8.73 2.19
C TYR A 76 5.37 -9.30 2.02
N TYR A 77 5.47 -10.57 1.65
CA TYR A 77 6.79 -11.20 1.51
C TYR A 77 7.58 -10.61 0.34
N ALA A 78 6.91 -10.23 -0.75
CA ALA A 78 7.59 -9.57 -1.86
C ALA A 78 8.12 -8.19 -1.46
N LEU A 79 7.34 -7.40 -0.73
CA LEU A 79 7.77 -6.09 -0.26
C LEU A 79 8.91 -6.21 0.76
N SER A 80 8.78 -7.14 1.68
CA SER A 80 9.80 -7.37 2.70
C SER A 80 11.12 -7.82 2.09
N ALA A 81 11.06 -8.72 1.10
CA ALA A 81 12.26 -9.18 0.40
C ALA A 81 12.93 -8.04 -0.36
N ALA A 82 12.18 -7.04 -0.80
CA ALA A 82 12.71 -5.86 -1.47
C ALA A 82 13.21 -4.79 -0.50
N GLY A 83 13.10 -5.04 0.79
CA GLY A 83 13.60 -4.11 1.81
C GLY A 83 12.65 -2.99 2.19
N LEU A 84 11.37 -3.07 1.79
CA LEU A 84 10.39 -2.06 2.16
C LEU A 84 9.76 -2.39 3.50
N LYS A 85 9.50 -1.35 4.28
CA LYS A 85 8.71 -1.47 5.51
C LYS A 85 7.24 -1.30 5.17
N VAL A 86 6.39 -2.12 5.76
CA VAL A 86 4.95 -2.12 5.47
C VAL A 86 4.19 -1.66 6.69
N HIS A 87 3.40 -0.61 6.53
CA HIS A 87 2.56 -0.07 7.60
C HIS A 87 1.11 -0.29 7.22
N VAL A 88 0.34 -0.89 8.12
CA VAL A 88 -1.07 -1.24 7.92
C VAL A 88 -1.97 -0.37 8.79
N GLY A 89 -3.28 -0.48 8.54
CA GLY A 89 -4.26 0.28 9.30
C GLY A 89 -4.43 1.72 8.85
N ALA A 90 -3.88 2.07 7.69
CA ALA A 90 -4.07 3.41 7.15
C ALA A 90 -5.53 3.63 6.77
N THR A 91 -6.08 4.76 7.18
CA THR A 91 -7.49 5.12 6.93
C THR A 91 -7.58 6.60 6.59
N GLY A 92 -8.76 7.01 6.14
CA GLY A 92 -9.00 8.39 5.75
C GLY A 92 -8.41 8.71 4.38
N THR A 93 -7.98 9.93 4.18
CA THR A 93 -7.33 10.33 2.94
C THR A 93 -5.86 9.93 2.95
N VAL A 94 -5.25 9.92 1.76
CA VAL A 94 -3.82 9.66 1.66
C VAL A 94 -3.03 10.67 2.49
N ARG A 95 -3.44 11.94 2.45
CA ARG A 95 -2.81 13.00 3.26
C ARG A 95 -2.87 12.67 4.76
N GLN A 96 -4.03 12.24 5.24
CA GLN A 96 -4.21 11.88 6.65
C GLN A 96 -3.36 10.66 7.02
N ALA A 97 -3.24 9.68 6.12
CA ALA A 97 -2.39 8.52 6.36
C ALA A 97 -0.92 8.92 6.47
N ILE A 98 -0.47 9.83 5.62
CA ILE A 98 0.91 10.33 5.67
C ILE A 98 1.15 11.08 6.98
N GLU A 99 0.20 11.89 7.42
CA GLU A 99 0.31 12.59 8.70
C GLU A 99 0.41 11.62 9.86
N ALA A 100 -0.43 10.58 9.87
CA ALA A 100 -0.39 9.55 10.90
C ALA A 100 0.96 8.83 10.90
N TYR A 101 1.46 8.50 9.73
CA TYR A 101 2.78 7.87 9.60
C TYR A 101 3.87 8.78 10.17
N SER A 102 3.83 10.06 9.86
CA SER A 102 4.84 11.03 10.33
C SER A 102 4.80 11.20 11.84
N ARG A 103 3.64 11.00 12.47
CA ARG A 103 3.51 11.05 13.93
C ARG A 103 3.80 9.71 14.61
N GLY A 104 4.16 8.68 13.84
CA GLY A 104 4.42 7.35 14.39
C GLY A 104 3.16 6.59 14.81
N GLU A 105 2.02 6.96 14.26
CA GLU A 105 0.73 6.37 14.63
C GLU A 105 0.34 5.15 13.80
N LEU A 106 1.01 4.92 12.67
CA LEU A 106 0.77 3.73 11.85
C LEU A 106 1.73 2.64 12.26
N GLN A 107 1.19 1.46 12.50
CA GLN A 107 1.97 0.34 12.99
C GLN A 107 2.66 -0.37 11.81
N GLU A 108 3.97 -0.54 11.93
CA GLU A 108 4.70 -1.39 10.99
C GLU A 108 4.34 -2.84 11.28
N THR A 109 3.93 -3.57 10.23
CA THR A 109 3.63 -4.99 10.40
C THR A 109 4.87 -5.83 10.09
N ILE A 110 5.03 -6.91 10.85
CA ILE A 110 6.11 -7.87 10.65
C ILE A 110 5.57 -9.16 10.02
N GLU A 111 4.29 -9.18 9.68
CA GLU A 111 3.64 -10.34 9.06
C GLU A 111 2.45 -9.86 8.23
N PRO A 112 1.90 -10.70 7.35
CA PRO A 112 0.69 -10.32 6.60
C PRO A 112 -0.45 -10.02 7.55
N SER A 113 -1.24 -8.99 7.23
CA SER A 113 -2.36 -8.57 8.08
C SER A 113 -3.66 -9.28 7.74
N VAL A 114 -3.74 -9.89 6.55
CA VAL A 114 -4.92 -10.64 6.09
C VAL A 114 -4.47 -11.86 5.32
N GLY A 115 -5.40 -12.79 5.10
CA GLY A 115 -5.14 -13.96 4.27
C GLY A 115 -5.10 -13.61 2.79
N SER A 116 -4.71 -14.59 1.96
CA SER A 116 -4.53 -14.38 0.53
C SER A 116 -5.82 -14.09 -0.23
N HIS A 117 -6.97 -14.29 0.41
CA HIS A 117 -8.28 -14.03 -0.19
C HIS A 117 -8.96 -12.80 0.41
N PHE A 118 -8.18 -11.85 0.90
CA PHE A 118 -8.76 -10.62 1.45
C PHE A 118 -9.60 -9.92 0.39
N GLY A 119 -10.80 -9.49 0.77
CA GLY A 119 -11.76 -8.88 -0.14
C GLY A 119 -12.76 -9.86 -0.71
N VAL A 120 -12.50 -11.16 -0.61
CA VAL A 120 -13.44 -12.22 -0.93
C VAL A 120 -14.13 -12.63 0.35
N LYS A 121 -15.45 -12.79 0.32
CA LYS A 121 -16.17 -13.20 1.52
C LYS A 121 -15.69 -14.56 1.98
N GLN A 122 -15.28 -14.65 3.23
CA GLN A 122 -14.81 -15.90 3.81
C GLN A 122 -15.16 -15.94 5.29
N ALA A 123 -15.11 -17.13 5.87
CA ALA A 123 -15.40 -17.29 7.27
C ALA A 123 -14.36 -16.56 8.12
N PRO A 124 -14.80 -15.94 9.21
CA PRO A 124 -13.87 -15.37 10.17
C PRO A 124 -13.02 -16.48 10.78
N SER A 125 -11.79 -16.19 11.00
CA SER A 125 -10.88 -17.13 11.64
C SER A 125 -10.54 -16.71 13.05
#